data_db2ea28ecbe57ced173a1e8ff3238a91
#
_entry.id   db2ea28ecbe57ced173a1e8ff3238a91
#
_cell.length_a   1.000
_cell.length_b   1.000
_cell.length_c   1.000
_cell.angle_alpha   90.00
_cell.angle_beta   90.00
_cell.angle_gamma   90.00
#
_symmetry.space_group_name_H-M   'P 1'
#
loop_
_entity.id
_entity.type
_entity.pdbx_description
1 polymer ?
#
loop_
_entity_poly.entity_id
_entity_poly.type
_entity_poly.pdbx_seq_one_letter_code
_entity_poly.pdbx_strand_id
1 'polypeptide(L)'
;VSVNGKVAALGTKVSENDEVTFDGKRVLPKAADLKVIMLNKPRGVLSSKRDDKKIKLVFDFLPQVFNEPDWIAVGRLDINTSGLMLFTNDGTLAHQLMHPSFEIDREYLVRARGNFNEQKKKNMLLGVEIEDEIYQFSDIVPGEKQSSNQWFSVCMLTGKNREVRKLFESQDLEVSRLKRVRIGPIFLPSTLKEGSCIKLTEAQIKELQNYGK
;
A
#
# COMPACT_ATOMS: atom_id res chain seq x y z
N VAL A 1 -11.58 -26.21 18.81
CA VAL A 1 -10.42 -25.52 19.36
C VAL A 1 -10.64 -25.27 20.84
N SER A 2 -9.63 -25.54 21.67
CA SER A 2 -9.64 -25.20 23.09
C SER A 2 -8.42 -24.35 23.45
N VAL A 3 -8.58 -23.47 24.41
CA VAL A 3 -7.52 -22.61 24.95
C VAL A 3 -7.44 -22.88 26.46
N ASN A 4 -6.26 -23.27 26.94
CA ASN A 4 -6.01 -23.64 28.34
C ASN A 4 -7.05 -24.68 28.87
N GLY A 5 -7.36 -25.68 28.04
CA GLY A 5 -8.30 -26.76 28.35
C GLY A 5 -9.79 -26.42 28.27
N LYS A 6 -10.16 -25.17 27.92
CA LYS A 6 -11.56 -24.74 27.72
C LYS A 6 -11.88 -24.52 26.26
N VAL A 7 -13.07 -24.92 25.81
CA VAL A 7 -13.53 -24.68 24.45
C VAL A 7 -13.57 -23.16 24.16
N ALA A 8 -12.88 -22.74 23.13
CA ALA A 8 -12.76 -21.34 22.74
C ALA A 8 -13.96 -20.88 21.91
N ALA A 9 -14.50 -19.71 22.22
CA ALA A 9 -15.48 -19.04 21.37
C ALA A 9 -14.80 -18.40 20.14
N LEU A 10 -15.58 -18.17 19.08
CA LEU A 10 -15.07 -17.46 17.90
C LEU A 10 -14.62 -16.05 18.29
N GLY A 11 -13.37 -15.70 17.96
CA GLY A 11 -12.78 -14.41 18.31
C GLY A 11 -12.08 -14.37 19.67
N THR A 12 -11.95 -15.51 20.38
CA THR A 12 -11.14 -15.59 21.60
C THR A 12 -9.71 -15.16 21.30
N LYS A 13 -9.21 -14.13 22.01
CA LYS A 13 -7.81 -13.70 21.92
C LYS A 13 -6.93 -14.67 22.69
N VAL A 14 -5.79 -15.03 22.10
CA VAL A 14 -4.77 -15.89 22.71
C VAL A 14 -3.45 -15.15 22.77
N SER A 15 -2.67 -15.44 23.80
CA SER A 15 -1.30 -14.97 23.97
C SER A 15 -0.29 -16.09 23.66
N GLU A 16 1.00 -15.75 23.57
CA GLU A 16 2.07 -16.73 23.35
C GLU A 16 2.18 -17.79 24.46
N ASN A 17 1.68 -17.47 25.65
CA ASN A 17 1.71 -18.36 26.81
C ASN A 17 0.48 -19.27 26.91
N ASP A 18 -0.52 -19.08 26.05
CA ASP A 18 -1.73 -19.89 26.09
C ASP A 18 -1.52 -21.24 25.40
N GLU A 19 -2.02 -22.30 26.01
CA GLU A 19 -2.04 -23.62 25.39
C GLU A 19 -3.25 -23.74 24.47
N VAL A 20 -3.01 -23.76 23.16
CA VAL A 20 -4.06 -23.94 22.16
C VAL A 20 -4.05 -25.39 21.68
N THR A 21 -5.24 -26.05 21.70
CA THR A 21 -5.40 -27.40 21.17
C THR A 21 -6.51 -27.43 20.12
N PHE A 22 -6.30 -28.27 19.08
CA PHE A 22 -7.29 -28.59 18.06
C PHE A 22 -7.44 -30.11 17.99
N ASP A 23 -8.66 -30.62 18.22
CA ASP A 23 -8.97 -32.05 18.32
C ASP A 23 -8.00 -32.81 19.25
N GLY A 24 -7.76 -32.20 20.43
CA GLY A 24 -6.88 -32.76 21.47
C GLY A 24 -5.37 -32.68 21.16
N LYS A 25 -4.99 -32.16 20.00
CA LYS A 25 -3.57 -31.99 19.61
C LYS A 25 -3.15 -30.54 19.88
N ARG A 26 -2.02 -30.37 20.55
CA ARG A 26 -1.45 -29.03 20.79
C ARG A 26 -1.07 -28.38 19.46
N VAL A 27 -1.59 -27.17 19.27
CA VAL A 27 -1.21 -26.29 18.16
C VAL A 27 -0.13 -25.35 18.64
N LEU A 28 1.10 -25.59 18.20
CA LEU A 28 2.18 -24.64 18.47
C LEU A 28 2.09 -23.52 17.43
N PRO A 29 2.14 -22.26 17.85
CA PRO A 29 2.28 -21.16 16.90
C PRO A 29 3.60 -21.39 16.17
N LYS A 30 3.52 -21.70 14.88
CA LYS A 30 4.71 -21.72 14.04
C LYS A 30 5.09 -20.26 13.87
N ALA A 31 6.20 -19.85 14.46
CA ALA A 31 6.81 -18.56 14.13
C ALA A 31 7.12 -18.59 12.63
N ALA A 32 6.22 -18.07 11.83
CA ALA A 32 6.45 -17.94 10.41
C ALA A 32 7.48 -16.83 10.23
N ASP A 33 8.57 -17.12 9.52
CA ASP A 33 9.52 -16.08 9.14
C ASP A 33 8.76 -14.92 8.50
N LEU A 34 8.97 -13.73 9.01
CA LEU A 34 8.36 -12.53 8.45
C LEU A 34 8.82 -12.36 7.00
N LYS A 35 7.89 -12.30 6.09
CA LYS A 35 8.17 -12.13 4.67
C LYS A 35 7.41 -10.94 4.11
N VAL A 36 8.09 -10.18 3.28
CA VAL A 36 7.50 -9.07 2.54
C VAL A 36 7.86 -9.20 1.07
N ILE A 37 6.85 -9.08 0.20
CA ILE A 37 6.99 -9.06 -1.26
C ILE A 37 6.64 -7.68 -1.76
N MET A 38 7.45 -7.16 -2.67
CA MET A 38 7.18 -5.99 -3.46
C MET A 38 6.70 -6.40 -4.85
N LEU A 39 5.58 -5.87 -5.28
CA LEU A 39 5.05 -5.98 -6.64
C LEU A 39 5.08 -4.61 -7.32
N ASN A 40 5.58 -4.55 -8.54
CA ASN A 40 5.31 -3.42 -9.43
C ASN A 40 3.98 -3.67 -10.15
N LYS A 41 2.89 -3.23 -9.55
CA LYS A 41 1.53 -3.45 -10.04
C LYS A 41 1.32 -2.80 -11.42
N PRO A 42 0.88 -3.53 -12.44
CA PRO A 42 0.48 -2.95 -13.72
C PRO A 42 -0.84 -2.18 -13.62
N ARG A 43 -1.10 -1.31 -14.59
CA ARG A 43 -2.44 -0.74 -14.80
C ARG A 43 -3.41 -1.84 -15.27
N GLY A 44 -4.71 -1.64 -15.01
CA GLY A 44 -5.75 -2.58 -15.40
C GLY A 44 -5.90 -3.79 -14.48
N VAL A 45 -5.16 -3.86 -13.38
CA VAL A 45 -5.18 -4.94 -12.39
C VAL A 45 -5.88 -4.47 -11.13
N LEU A 46 -6.73 -5.32 -10.55
CA LEU A 46 -7.54 -5.01 -9.38
C LEU A 46 -6.81 -5.42 -8.09
N SER A 47 -6.78 -4.52 -7.10
CA SER A 47 -6.21 -4.76 -5.76
C SER A 47 -7.22 -5.48 -4.84
N SER A 48 -7.60 -6.71 -5.20
CA SER A 48 -8.57 -7.54 -4.48
C SER A 48 -8.15 -9.01 -4.51
N LYS A 49 -8.67 -9.81 -3.57
CA LYS A 49 -8.58 -11.29 -3.57
C LYS A 49 -9.69 -11.95 -4.38
N ARG A 50 -10.77 -11.22 -4.68
CA ARG A 50 -11.94 -11.72 -5.41
C ARG A 50 -12.31 -10.75 -6.52
N ASP A 51 -12.68 -11.27 -7.64
CA ASP A 51 -13.24 -10.51 -8.76
C ASP A 51 -14.43 -11.24 -9.39
N ASP A 52 -15.56 -10.56 -9.45
CA ASP A 52 -16.76 -11.03 -10.14
C ASP A 52 -16.75 -10.71 -11.64
N LYS A 53 -15.76 -9.93 -12.11
CA LYS A 53 -15.68 -9.38 -13.48
C LYS A 53 -14.61 -10.01 -14.37
N LYS A 54 -13.94 -11.06 -13.92
CA LYS A 54 -12.80 -11.73 -14.61
C LYS A 54 -11.62 -10.79 -14.94
N ILE A 55 -11.37 -9.79 -14.10
CA ILE A 55 -10.21 -8.89 -14.22
C ILE A 55 -9.03 -9.55 -13.51
N LYS A 56 -7.81 -9.38 -14.03
CA LYS A 56 -6.60 -9.84 -13.33
C LYS A 56 -6.46 -9.20 -11.95
N LEU A 57 -6.12 -10.00 -10.96
CA LEU A 57 -5.94 -9.58 -9.57
C LEU A 57 -4.46 -9.40 -9.24
N VAL A 58 -4.13 -8.55 -8.26
CA VAL A 58 -2.75 -8.36 -7.80
C VAL A 58 -2.15 -9.66 -7.25
N PHE A 59 -2.98 -10.53 -6.68
CA PHE A 59 -2.56 -11.82 -6.14
C PHE A 59 -2.14 -12.83 -7.21
N ASP A 60 -2.61 -12.69 -8.46
CA ASP A 60 -2.22 -13.54 -9.60
C ASP A 60 -0.75 -13.35 -10.01
N PHE A 61 -0.13 -12.24 -9.57
CA PHE A 61 1.27 -11.92 -9.83
C PHE A 61 2.23 -12.41 -8.75
N LEU A 62 1.69 -12.88 -7.61
CA LEU A 62 2.53 -13.39 -6.53
C LEU A 62 3.04 -14.79 -6.88
N PRO A 63 4.32 -15.09 -6.62
CA PRO A 63 4.87 -16.40 -6.92
C PRO A 63 4.15 -17.51 -6.16
N GLN A 64 3.65 -18.52 -6.86
CA GLN A 64 3.01 -19.69 -6.26
C GLN A 64 3.98 -20.55 -5.43
N VAL A 65 5.29 -20.41 -5.66
CA VAL A 65 6.36 -21.11 -4.95
C VAL A 65 6.42 -20.77 -3.45
N PHE A 66 5.82 -19.66 -3.08
CA PHE A 66 5.66 -19.28 -1.68
C PHE A 66 4.33 -19.81 -1.16
N ASN A 67 4.15 -21.09 -1.06
CA ASN A 67 3.00 -21.83 -0.50
C ASN A 67 2.53 -21.27 0.87
N GLU A 68 2.42 -19.95 0.98
CA GLU A 68 1.95 -19.25 2.14
C GLU A 68 0.51 -18.83 1.88
N PRO A 69 -0.44 -19.40 2.62
CA PRO A 69 -1.84 -19.28 2.30
C PRO A 69 -2.40 -17.87 2.45
N ASP A 70 -1.72 -16.95 3.13
CA ASP A 70 -2.35 -15.72 3.60
C ASP A 70 -1.53 -14.44 3.39
N TRP A 71 -1.10 -14.18 2.15
CA TRP A 71 -0.58 -12.86 1.82
C TRP A 71 -1.61 -11.77 2.06
N ILE A 72 -1.21 -10.76 2.83
CA ILE A 72 -1.98 -9.56 3.13
C ILE A 72 -1.41 -8.43 2.28
N ALA A 73 -2.26 -7.81 1.44
CA ALA A 73 -1.87 -6.63 0.71
C ALA A 73 -1.77 -5.42 1.65
N VAL A 74 -0.66 -4.71 1.61
CA VAL A 74 -0.45 -3.46 2.36
C VAL A 74 -1.12 -2.31 1.60
N GLY A 75 -2.40 -2.13 1.84
CA GLY A 75 -3.23 -1.14 1.16
C GLY A 75 -3.63 -1.55 -0.26
N ARG A 76 -4.14 -0.57 -0.99
CA ARG A 76 -4.66 -0.76 -2.35
C ARG A 76 -4.13 0.32 -3.28
N LEU A 77 -4.14 0.02 -4.56
CA LEU A 77 -4.03 0.97 -5.66
C LEU A 77 -5.24 0.79 -6.57
N ASP A 78 -5.78 1.89 -7.08
CA ASP A 78 -6.86 1.86 -8.06
C ASP A 78 -6.46 1.06 -9.30
N ILE A 79 -7.44 0.57 -10.05
CA ILE A 79 -7.23 -0.20 -11.27
C ILE A 79 -6.34 0.54 -12.30
N ASN A 80 -6.50 1.88 -12.40
CA ASN A 80 -5.76 2.76 -13.31
C ASN A 80 -4.47 3.34 -12.69
N THR A 81 -4.09 2.91 -11.48
CA THR A 81 -2.85 3.30 -10.81
C THR A 81 -1.86 2.14 -10.87
N SER A 82 -0.61 2.43 -11.20
CA SER A 82 0.48 1.43 -11.24
C SER A 82 1.47 1.63 -10.09
N GLY A 83 2.46 0.74 -10.00
CA GLY A 83 3.63 0.92 -9.15
C GLY A 83 3.64 0.05 -7.91
N LEU A 84 4.33 0.52 -6.89
CA LEU A 84 4.68 -0.23 -5.69
C LEU A 84 3.48 -0.69 -4.89
N MET A 85 3.33 -1.99 -4.74
CA MET A 85 2.49 -2.62 -3.71
C MET A 85 3.34 -3.58 -2.87
N LEU A 86 3.08 -3.59 -1.57
CA LEU A 86 3.70 -4.53 -0.65
C LEU A 86 2.67 -5.58 -0.21
N PHE A 87 3.16 -6.79 0.03
CA PHE A 87 2.42 -7.90 0.60
C PHE A 87 3.23 -8.51 1.72
N THR A 88 2.61 -8.87 2.81
CA THR A 88 3.26 -9.51 3.95
C THR A 88 2.42 -10.67 4.47
N ASN A 89 3.07 -11.61 5.18
CA ASN A 89 2.41 -12.66 5.94
C ASN A 89 2.16 -12.27 7.41
N ASP A 90 2.50 -11.02 7.79
CA ASP A 90 2.33 -10.52 9.15
C ASP A 90 1.25 -9.43 9.20
N GLY A 91 0.16 -9.69 9.95
CA GLY A 91 -0.96 -8.78 10.09
C GLY A 91 -0.61 -7.51 10.88
N THR A 92 0.34 -7.60 11.83
CA THR A 92 0.77 -6.46 12.65
C THR A 92 1.54 -5.46 11.79
N LEU A 93 2.50 -5.95 10.99
CA LEU A 93 3.22 -5.12 10.04
C LEU A 93 2.28 -4.51 8.99
N ALA A 94 1.33 -5.31 8.45
CA ALA A 94 0.35 -4.80 7.50
C ALA A 94 -0.47 -3.66 8.11
N HIS A 95 -0.96 -3.83 9.35
CA HIS A 95 -1.70 -2.80 10.08
C HIS A 95 -0.86 -1.54 10.28
N GLN A 96 0.38 -1.66 10.78
CA GLN A 96 1.31 -0.53 10.96
C GLN A 96 1.49 0.27 9.66
N LEU A 97 1.72 -0.41 8.54
CA LEU A 97 1.96 0.24 7.26
C LEU A 97 0.71 0.86 6.62
N MET A 98 -0.49 0.47 7.07
CA MET A 98 -1.76 0.97 6.51
C MET A 98 -2.45 2.01 7.38
N HIS A 99 -2.33 1.90 8.69
CA HIS A 99 -3.11 2.74 9.59
C HIS A 99 -2.62 4.20 9.59
N PRO A 100 -3.51 5.19 9.46
CA PRO A 100 -3.13 6.60 9.33
C PRO A 100 -2.31 7.16 10.48
N SER A 101 -2.47 6.63 11.71
CA SER A 101 -1.75 7.12 12.90
C SER A 101 -0.23 6.89 12.86
N PHE A 102 0.25 6.03 11.97
CA PHE A 102 1.70 5.81 11.79
C PHE A 102 2.33 6.74 10.76
N GLU A 103 1.51 7.54 10.07
CA GLU A 103 1.95 8.58 9.13
C GLU A 103 2.99 8.09 8.12
N ILE A 104 2.84 6.82 7.68
CA ILE A 104 3.75 6.23 6.69
C ILE A 104 3.59 6.98 5.36
N ASP A 105 4.63 7.66 4.97
CA ASP A 105 4.63 8.47 3.76
C ASP A 105 4.65 7.63 2.48
N ARG A 106 3.97 8.13 1.47
CA ARG A 106 3.84 7.50 0.15
C ARG A 106 4.14 8.51 -0.93
N GLU A 107 5.03 8.14 -1.83
CA GLU A 107 5.41 9.02 -2.93
C GLU A 107 4.88 8.49 -4.27
N TYR A 108 4.40 9.41 -5.08
CA TYR A 108 3.83 9.13 -6.39
C TYR A 108 4.45 9.99 -7.47
N LEU A 109 4.68 9.38 -8.63
CA LEU A 109 4.89 10.09 -9.88
C LEU A 109 3.54 10.29 -10.55
N VAL A 110 3.23 11.54 -10.82
CA VAL A 110 1.96 11.99 -11.41
C VAL A 110 2.23 12.67 -12.72
N ARG A 111 1.52 12.27 -13.78
CA ARG A 111 1.45 13.05 -15.01
C ARG A 111 0.08 13.68 -15.09
N ALA A 112 0.02 14.99 -15.06
CA ALA A 112 -1.23 15.73 -15.14
C ALA A 112 -1.22 16.70 -16.33
N ARG A 113 -2.43 16.97 -16.84
CA ARG A 113 -2.71 17.95 -17.88
C ARG A 113 -3.40 19.15 -17.25
N GLY A 114 -3.07 20.34 -17.69
CA GLY A 114 -3.66 21.60 -17.24
C GLY A 114 -2.60 22.68 -17.00
N ASN A 115 -3.06 23.81 -16.50
CA ASN A 115 -2.16 24.92 -16.18
C ASN A 115 -1.81 24.90 -14.70
N PHE A 116 -0.62 24.43 -14.36
CA PHE A 116 -0.07 24.44 -13.02
C PHE A 116 0.64 25.75 -12.72
N ASN A 117 0.46 26.28 -11.50
CA ASN A 117 1.13 27.48 -11.00
C ASN A 117 1.40 27.37 -9.49
N GLU A 118 2.14 28.33 -8.94
CA GLU A 118 2.51 28.36 -7.52
C GLU A 118 1.31 28.48 -6.58
N GLN A 119 0.21 29.14 -6.98
CA GLN A 119 -0.99 29.22 -6.16
C GLN A 119 -1.66 27.84 -6.00
N LYS A 120 -1.78 27.10 -7.08
CA LYS A 120 -2.30 25.72 -7.05
C LYS A 120 -1.42 24.81 -6.19
N LYS A 121 -0.09 24.94 -6.31
CA LYS A 121 0.87 24.24 -5.45
C LYS A 121 0.60 24.54 -3.98
N LYS A 122 0.52 25.83 -3.64
CA LYS A 122 0.27 26.28 -2.27
C LYS A 122 -1.06 25.75 -1.72
N ASN A 123 -2.13 25.76 -2.52
CA ASN A 123 -3.42 25.22 -2.10
C ASN A 123 -3.31 23.72 -1.73
N MET A 124 -2.68 22.91 -2.58
CA MET A 124 -2.53 21.47 -2.35
C MET A 124 -1.61 21.13 -1.15
N LEU A 125 -0.70 22.02 -0.78
CA LEU A 125 0.16 21.88 0.41
C LEU A 125 -0.52 22.35 1.69
N LEU A 126 -1.38 23.37 1.63
CA LEU A 126 -2.14 23.86 2.78
C LEU A 126 -3.33 22.99 3.13
N GLY A 127 -3.81 22.23 2.18
CA GLY A 127 -4.99 21.38 2.28
C GLY A 127 -6.20 21.97 1.55
N VAL A 128 -6.94 21.11 0.91
CA VAL A 128 -8.18 21.41 0.20
C VAL A 128 -9.29 20.59 0.81
N GLU A 129 -10.38 21.23 1.17
CA GLU A 129 -11.59 20.54 1.62
C GLU A 129 -12.34 19.97 0.41
N ILE A 130 -12.57 18.67 0.40
CA ILE A 130 -13.26 17.93 -0.64
C ILE A 130 -14.17 16.92 0.05
N GLU A 131 -15.49 17.00 -0.17
CA GLU A 131 -16.48 16.07 0.42
C GLU A 131 -16.37 16.00 1.96
N ASP A 132 -16.31 17.17 2.62
CA ASP A 132 -16.20 17.33 4.07
C ASP A 132 -14.90 16.73 4.69
N GLU A 133 -13.90 16.44 3.87
CA GLU A 133 -12.59 15.98 4.30
C GLU A 133 -11.47 16.86 3.77
N ILE A 134 -10.43 17.08 4.59
CA ILE A 134 -9.22 17.80 4.15
C ILE A 134 -8.25 16.81 3.48
N TYR A 135 -7.83 17.16 2.28
CA TYR A 135 -6.83 16.48 1.47
C TYR A 135 -5.63 17.39 1.29
N GLN A 136 -4.42 16.86 1.48
CA GLN A 136 -3.19 17.63 1.30
C GLN A 136 -2.00 16.76 0.92
N PHE A 137 -1.06 17.34 0.19
CA PHE A 137 0.27 16.76 0.03
C PHE A 137 1.20 17.25 1.14
N SER A 138 2.09 16.39 1.62
CA SER A 138 3.21 16.82 2.46
C SER A 138 4.31 17.47 1.62
N ASP A 139 4.43 17.09 0.34
CA ASP A 139 5.33 17.70 -0.62
C ASP A 139 4.82 17.55 -2.06
N ILE A 140 5.14 18.53 -2.92
CA ILE A 140 4.89 18.51 -4.35
C ILE A 140 6.03 19.20 -5.11
N VAL A 141 6.71 18.44 -5.95
CA VAL A 141 7.80 18.91 -6.78
C VAL A 141 7.37 18.84 -8.25
N PRO A 142 7.21 19.98 -8.92
CA PRO A 142 6.94 19.99 -10.36
C PRO A 142 8.21 19.56 -11.12
N GLY A 143 8.02 18.63 -12.04
CA GLY A 143 9.05 18.15 -12.94
C GLY A 143 8.87 18.71 -14.35
N GLU A 144 9.38 17.96 -15.33
CA GLU A 144 9.38 18.36 -16.72
C GLU A 144 7.98 18.57 -17.30
N LYS A 145 7.81 19.69 -17.99
CA LYS A 145 6.60 20.02 -18.73
C LYS A 145 6.79 19.71 -20.22
N GLN A 146 5.87 18.91 -20.75
CA GLN A 146 5.84 18.54 -22.17
C GLN A 146 4.49 18.91 -22.77
N SER A 147 4.45 20.02 -23.51
CA SER A 147 3.21 20.57 -24.06
C SER A 147 2.18 20.86 -22.96
N SER A 148 1.00 20.25 -23.01
CA SER A 148 -0.06 20.41 -22.02
C SER A 148 0.07 19.49 -20.79
N ASN A 149 1.04 18.57 -20.78
CA ASN A 149 1.27 17.63 -19.69
C ASN A 149 2.52 18.02 -18.90
N GLN A 150 2.45 17.81 -17.61
CA GLN A 150 3.57 18.00 -16.69
C GLN A 150 3.69 16.80 -15.75
N TRP A 151 4.92 16.42 -15.41
CA TRP A 151 5.22 15.45 -14.39
C TRP A 151 5.36 16.12 -13.03
N PHE A 152 5.00 15.38 -11.99
CA PHE A 152 5.14 15.81 -10.60
C PHE A 152 5.59 14.61 -9.75
N SER A 153 6.44 14.86 -8.77
CA SER A 153 6.60 13.99 -7.62
C SER A 153 5.77 14.57 -6.48
N VAL A 154 4.93 13.75 -5.86
CA VAL A 154 4.09 14.16 -4.74
C VAL A 154 4.23 13.18 -3.60
N CYS A 155 4.26 13.69 -2.36
CA CYS A 155 4.31 12.91 -1.15
C CYS A 155 3.08 13.17 -0.28
N MET A 156 2.60 12.10 0.41
CA MET A 156 1.47 12.19 1.33
C MET A 156 1.63 11.22 2.49
N LEU A 157 1.04 11.56 3.63
CA LEU A 157 1.07 10.76 4.86
C LEU A 157 -0.20 9.91 5.05
N THR A 158 -1.24 10.21 4.29
CA THR A 158 -2.52 9.51 4.32
C THR A 158 -2.67 8.57 3.11
N GLY A 159 -3.75 7.87 3.00
CA GLY A 159 -4.03 6.96 1.87
C GLY A 159 -5.52 6.92 1.60
N LYS A 160 -6.17 8.10 1.62
CA LYS A 160 -7.59 8.24 1.36
C LYS A 160 -7.95 7.81 -0.06
N ASN A 161 -9.21 7.50 -0.28
CA ASN A 161 -9.69 7.06 -1.59
C ASN A 161 -9.42 8.11 -2.66
N ARG A 162 -8.67 7.71 -3.71
CA ARG A 162 -8.33 8.55 -4.87
C ARG A 162 -7.71 9.91 -4.54
N GLU A 163 -7.04 10.02 -3.40
CA GLU A 163 -6.58 11.27 -2.81
C GLU A 163 -5.73 12.12 -3.77
N VAL A 164 -4.72 11.53 -4.41
CA VAL A 164 -3.90 12.23 -5.40
C VAL A 164 -4.75 12.80 -6.55
N ARG A 165 -5.68 12.01 -7.07
CA ARG A 165 -6.53 12.45 -8.19
C ARG A 165 -7.47 13.56 -7.77
N LYS A 166 -8.13 13.44 -6.62
CA LYS A 166 -9.04 14.46 -6.07
C LYS A 166 -8.32 15.79 -5.86
N LEU A 167 -7.10 15.77 -5.30
CA LEU A 167 -6.30 16.98 -5.11
C LEU A 167 -5.94 17.68 -6.43
N PHE A 168 -5.51 16.94 -7.45
CA PHE A 168 -5.23 17.52 -8.75
C PHE A 168 -6.51 18.03 -9.43
N GLU A 169 -7.59 17.24 -9.38
CA GLU A 169 -8.89 17.59 -9.95
C GLU A 169 -9.48 18.86 -9.30
N SER A 170 -9.30 19.06 -7.98
CA SER A 170 -9.72 20.27 -7.28
C SER A 170 -9.00 21.55 -7.73
N GLN A 171 -7.90 21.40 -8.45
CA GLN A 171 -7.10 22.48 -9.02
C GLN A 171 -7.21 22.53 -10.56
N ASP A 172 -8.25 21.96 -11.16
CA ASP A 172 -8.46 21.87 -12.61
C ASP A 172 -7.29 21.20 -13.36
N LEU A 173 -6.70 20.17 -12.74
CA LEU A 173 -5.61 19.40 -13.31
C LEU A 173 -6.05 17.94 -13.49
N GLU A 174 -6.02 17.44 -14.71
CA GLU A 174 -6.45 16.07 -15.06
C GLU A 174 -5.28 15.09 -14.94
N VAL A 175 -5.35 14.11 -14.04
CA VAL A 175 -4.32 13.08 -13.86
C VAL A 175 -4.44 12.00 -14.93
N SER A 176 -3.51 11.98 -15.87
CA SER A 176 -3.42 11.00 -16.97
C SER A 176 -2.63 9.75 -16.60
N ARG A 177 -1.59 9.86 -15.75
CA ARG A 177 -0.80 8.74 -15.22
C ARG A 177 -0.53 8.94 -13.74
N LEU A 178 -0.58 7.82 -13.00
CA LEU A 178 -0.29 7.79 -11.57
C LEU A 178 0.46 6.51 -11.25
N LYS A 179 1.64 6.65 -10.64
CA LYS A 179 2.48 5.52 -10.25
C LYS A 179 3.02 5.74 -8.84
N ARG A 180 2.74 4.83 -7.91
CA ARG A 180 3.38 4.87 -6.60
C ARG A 180 4.80 4.34 -6.70
N VAL A 181 5.76 5.12 -6.23
CA VAL A 181 7.20 4.79 -6.33
C VAL A 181 7.85 4.54 -4.98
N ARG A 182 7.20 4.94 -3.85
CA ARG A 182 7.75 4.74 -2.52
C ARG A 182 6.65 4.50 -1.48
N ILE A 183 6.95 3.69 -0.48
CA ILE A 183 6.19 3.51 0.77
C ILE A 183 7.20 3.50 1.90
N GLY A 184 7.16 4.49 2.79
CA GLY A 184 8.15 4.65 3.84
C GLY A 184 9.59 4.56 3.29
N PRO A 185 10.45 3.68 3.82
CA PRO A 185 11.84 3.56 3.38
C PRO A 185 12.00 2.76 2.08
N ILE A 186 10.93 2.16 1.54
CA ILE A 186 11.00 1.24 0.41
C ILE A 186 10.70 1.95 -0.90
N PHE A 187 11.68 1.95 -1.81
CA PHE A 187 11.55 2.48 -3.15
C PHE A 187 11.30 1.37 -4.18
N LEU A 188 10.52 1.69 -5.20
CA LEU A 188 10.34 0.82 -6.36
C LEU A 188 11.58 0.89 -7.26
N PRO A 189 12.36 -0.19 -7.40
CA PRO A 189 13.51 -0.19 -8.30
C PRO A 189 13.10 0.06 -9.75
N SER A 190 13.83 0.92 -10.45
CA SER A 190 13.59 1.18 -11.89
C SER A 190 13.75 -0.06 -12.76
N THR A 191 14.54 -1.02 -12.30
CA THR A 191 14.79 -2.31 -12.97
C THR A 191 13.66 -3.32 -12.80
N LEU A 192 12.77 -3.15 -11.80
CA LEU A 192 11.65 -4.05 -11.57
C LEU A 192 10.54 -3.77 -12.59
N LYS A 193 10.36 -4.67 -13.55
CA LYS A 193 9.34 -4.54 -14.60
C LYS A 193 7.92 -4.59 -14.04
N GLU A 194 6.97 -3.95 -14.71
CA GLU A 194 5.55 -4.07 -14.37
C GLU A 194 5.09 -5.53 -14.42
N GLY A 195 4.31 -5.95 -13.43
CA GLY A 195 3.86 -7.33 -13.25
C GLY A 195 4.89 -8.24 -12.60
N SER A 196 6.10 -7.77 -12.32
CA SER A 196 7.12 -8.54 -11.61
C SER A 196 7.12 -8.23 -10.12
N CYS A 197 7.53 -9.22 -9.33
CA CYS A 197 7.68 -9.08 -7.88
C CYS A 197 9.05 -9.60 -7.40
N ILE A 198 9.49 -9.05 -6.27
CA ILE A 198 10.70 -9.46 -5.56
C ILE A 198 10.44 -9.55 -4.06
N LYS A 199 11.18 -10.42 -3.36
CA LYS A 199 11.21 -10.42 -1.90
C LYS A 199 12.05 -9.24 -1.40
N LEU A 200 11.62 -8.62 -0.31
CA LEU A 200 12.47 -7.69 0.42
C LEU A 200 13.54 -8.46 1.20
N THR A 201 14.68 -7.83 1.36
CA THR A 201 15.77 -8.32 2.22
C THR A 201 15.40 -8.14 3.69
N GLU A 202 16.06 -8.87 4.59
CA GLU A 202 15.88 -8.72 6.04
C GLU A 202 16.17 -7.28 6.50
N ALA A 203 17.17 -6.61 5.91
CA ALA A 203 17.49 -5.23 6.22
C ALA A 203 16.32 -4.29 5.88
N GLN A 204 15.73 -4.42 4.69
CA GLN A 204 14.56 -3.65 4.28
C GLN A 204 13.33 -3.92 5.14
N ILE A 205 13.13 -5.18 5.57
CA ILE A 205 12.03 -5.55 6.48
C ILE A 205 12.23 -4.88 7.84
N LYS A 206 13.46 -4.88 8.39
CA LYS A 206 13.78 -4.18 9.64
C LYS A 206 13.56 -2.66 9.54
N GLU A 207 13.94 -2.05 8.42
CA GLU A 207 13.67 -0.63 8.16
C GLU A 207 12.16 -0.35 8.16
N LEU A 208 11.35 -1.19 7.50
CA LEU A 208 9.89 -1.07 7.53
C LEU A 208 9.30 -1.19 8.94
N GLN A 209 9.76 -2.16 9.74
CA GLN A 209 9.28 -2.39 11.10
C GLN A 209 9.58 -1.22 12.05
N ASN A 210 10.65 -0.48 11.79
CA ASN A 210 11.09 0.66 12.62
C ASN A 210 10.59 2.00 12.10
N TYR A 211 10.00 2.05 10.92
CA TYR A 211 9.52 3.27 10.29
C TYR A 211 8.18 3.71 10.88
N GLY A 212 8.02 5.02 11.16
CA GLY A 212 6.79 5.58 11.73
C GLY A 212 6.59 5.30 13.24
N LYS A 213 7.68 4.97 13.95
CA LYS A 213 7.68 4.81 15.42
C LYS A 213 8.24 6.02 16.10
#